data_06315a053d7012f35869814fe465cd2e
#
_entry.id   06315a053d7012f35869814fe465cd2e
#
_cell.length_a   1.000
_cell.length_b   1.000
_cell.length_c   1.000
_cell.angle_alpha   90.00
_cell.angle_beta   90.00
_cell.angle_gamma   90.00
#
_symmetry.space_group_name_H-M   'P 1'
#
loop_
_entity.id
_entity.type
_entity.pdbx_description
1 polymer ?
#
loop_
_entity_poly.entity_id
_entity_poly.type
_entity_poly.pdbx_seq_one_letter_code
_entity_poly.pdbx_strand_id
1 'polypeptide(L)'
;VDGAFGLWAGACPERRLLLKGVDGADSWATDAHKWLNVPYDCGIAIVKDPAAHRAPFVASASYLVQTRGAERDPQDFVPEFSRRARGFAVYAALRSLGRRGIADLVLRLCLRAQRMAERLGREPGVRILNDVVLNQVLVRFEPAGRADADAFTQAVIARVQRDGTCWLGGTRWHDQQAMRVSVSNWSTTEEDIDRSADAILAAVRTERQE
;
A
#
# COMPACT_ATOMS: atom_id res chain seq x y z
N VAL A 1 -15.32 -0.45 4.01
CA VAL A 1 -14.22 0.37 3.48
C VAL A 1 -13.02 -0.52 3.19
N ASP A 2 -12.53 -0.50 1.94
CA ASP A 2 -11.20 -1.03 1.63
C ASP A 2 -10.16 0.05 1.96
N GLY A 3 -9.47 -0.16 3.05
CA GLY A 3 -8.43 0.73 3.56
C GLY A 3 -7.05 0.09 3.56
N ALA A 4 -6.78 -0.86 2.64
CA ALA A 4 -5.53 -1.63 2.57
C ALA A 4 -4.27 -0.74 2.64
N PHE A 5 -4.32 0.42 2.00
CA PHE A 5 -3.35 1.52 2.16
C PHE A 5 -3.94 2.70 2.92
N GLY A 6 -5.13 3.17 2.52
CA GLY A 6 -5.69 4.45 2.92
C GLY A 6 -5.96 4.59 4.41
N LEU A 7 -6.35 3.52 5.10
CA LEU A 7 -6.72 3.60 6.52
C LEU A 7 -5.55 4.04 7.43
N TRP A 8 -4.31 3.79 7.02
CA TRP A 8 -3.12 4.23 7.74
C TRP A 8 -2.94 5.76 7.77
N ALA A 9 -3.61 6.50 6.88
CA ALA A 9 -3.68 7.97 6.95
C ALA A 9 -4.22 8.46 8.29
N GLY A 10 -5.09 7.68 8.96
CA GLY A 10 -5.62 7.98 10.29
C GLY A 10 -4.57 8.05 11.40
N ALA A 11 -3.44 7.39 11.22
CA ALA A 11 -2.32 7.42 12.17
C ALA A 11 -1.43 8.67 12.03
N CYS A 12 -1.55 9.39 10.90
CA CYS A 12 -0.74 10.56 10.59
C CYS A 12 -1.60 11.85 10.65
N PRO A 13 -1.33 12.77 11.58
CA PRO A 13 -2.13 14.00 11.73
C PRO A 13 -2.28 14.79 10.43
N GLU A 14 -1.23 14.89 9.63
CA GLU A 14 -1.17 15.64 8.37
C GLU A 14 -1.99 14.99 7.24
N ARG A 15 -2.38 13.73 7.39
CA ARG A 15 -3.14 12.95 6.40
C ARG A 15 -4.52 12.54 6.88
N ARG A 16 -4.84 12.74 8.17
CA ARG A 16 -6.09 12.28 8.79
C ARG A 16 -7.34 12.82 8.10
N LEU A 17 -7.30 14.03 7.56
CA LEU A 17 -8.43 14.62 6.84
C LEU A 17 -8.87 13.83 5.61
N LEU A 18 -7.97 13.00 5.02
CA LEU A 18 -8.31 12.10 3.92
C LEU A 18 -9.33 11.03 4.32
N LEU A 19 -9.50 10.79 5.62
CA LEU A 19 -10.45 9.82 6.16
C LEU A 19 -11.76 10.45 6.65
N LYS A 20 -12.08 11.69 6.25
CA LYS A 20 -13.33 12.33 6.65
C LYS A 20 -14.52 11.45 6.25
N GLY A 21 -15.39 11.12 7.22
CA GLY A 21 -16.58 10.30 7.01
C GLY A 21 -16.34 8.78 7.09
N VAL A 22 -15.08 8.33 7.32
CA VAL A 22 -14.75 6.89 7.42
C VAL A 22 -15.48 6.20 8.58
N ASP A 23 -15.80 6.93 9.63
CA ASP A 23 -16.52 6.49 10.83
C ASP A 23 -18.00 6.13 10.56
N GLY A 24 -18.55 6.56 9.44
CA GLY A 24 -19.89 6.19 8.99
C GLY A 24 -20.01 4.77 8.43
N ALA A 25 -18.92 4.07 8.18
CA ALA A 25 -18.95 2.70 7.68
C ALA A 25 -19.26 1.66 8.77
N ASP A 26 -19.70 0.47 8.36
CA ASP A 26 -19.96 -0.67 9.25
C ASP A 26 -18.75 -1.59 9.40
N SER A 27 -17.86 -1.59 8.40
CA SER A 27 -16.62 -2.38 8.45
C SER A 27 -15.48 -1.74 7.67
N TRP A 28 -14.26 -2.06 8.10
CA TRP A 28 -13.02 -1.59 7.49
C TRP A 28 -12.04 -2.75 7.38
N ALA A 29 -11.31 -2.81 6.27
CA ALA A 29 -10.20 -3.72 6.09
C ALA A 29 -8.92 -2.91 5.85
N THR A 30 -7.80 -3.35 6.43
CA THR A 30 -6.49 -2.79 6.16
C THR A 30 -5.40 -3.85 6.21
N ASP A 31 -4.25 -3.56 5.61
CA ASP A 31 -3.13 -4.50 5.55
C ASP A 31 -1.96 -4.03 6.41
N ALA A 32 -1.61 -4.83 7.40
CA ALA A 32 -0.43 -4.58 8.22
C ALA A 32 0.87 -4.94 7.47
N HIS A 33 0.82 -5.90 6.55
CA HIS A 33 1.98 -6.28 5.71
C HIS A 33 2.35 -5.25 4.63
N LYS A 34 1.56 -4.18 4.47
CA LYS A 34 1.90 -3.05 3.60
C LYS A 34 2.66 -1.98 4.38
N TRP A 35 1.97 -1.07 5.06
CA TRP A 35 2.60 0.06 5.74
C TRP A 35 3.47 -0.33 6.94
N LEU A 36 3.02 -1.25 7.79
CA LEU A 36 3.78 -1.65 8.97
C LEU A 36 4.93 -2.60 8.68
N ASN A 37 5.04 -3.10 7.44
CA ASN A 37 6.07 -4.04 7.01
C ASN A 37 6.15 -5.31 7.90
N VAL A 38 5.03 -5.73 8.48
CA VAL A 38 4.98 -7.03 9.15
C VAL A 38 5.02 -8.17 8.12
N PRO A 39 5.44 -9.39 8.51
CA PRO A 39 5.52 -10.51 7.57
C PRO A 39 4.20 -10.80 6.84
N TYR A 40 4.28 -11.15 5.58
CA TYR A 40 3.18 -11.66 4.78
C TYR A 40 2.67 -12.99 5.35
N ASP A 41 1.39 -13.18 5.41
CA ASP A 41 0.30 -12.28 5.10
C ASP A 41 -0.32 -11.73 6.39
N CYS A 42 -0.82 -10.50 6.39
CA CYS A 42 -1.51 -9.94 7.56
C CYS A 42 -2.51 -8.86 7.14
N GLY A 43 -3.78 -9.28 6.97
CA GLY A 43 -4.92 -8.38 6.88
C GLY A 43 -5.56 -8.17 8.25
N ILE A 44 -6.16 -7.01 8.44
CA ILE A 44 -6.89 -6.63 9.66
C ILE A 44 -8.31 -6.26 9.25
N ALA A 45 -9.29 -6.96 9.81
CA ALA A 45 -10.71 -6.59 9.70
C ALA A 45 -11.16 -5.89 10.99
N ILE A 46 -11.84 -4.78 10.83
CA ILE A 46 -12.46 -4.02 11.91
C ILE A 46 -13.95 -3.94 11.59
N VAL A 47 -14.80 -4.37 12.52
CA VAL A 47 -16.25 -4.40 12.33
C VAL A 47 -16.90 -3.65 13.49
N LYS A 48 -17.86 -2.77 13.16
CA LYS A 48 -18.55 -1.90 14.12
C LYS A 48 -19.43 -2.69 15.09
N ASP A 49 -20.16 -3.69 14.57
CA ASP A 49 -21.01 -4.56 15.37
C ASP A 49 -20.32 -5.91 15.62
N PRO A 50 -19.85 -6.19 16.85
CA PRO A 50 -19.20 -7.44 17.18
C PRO A 50 -20.13 -8.65 17.12
N ALA A 51 -21.45 -8.47 17.32
CA ALA A 51 -22.41 -9.56 17.22
C ALA A 51 -22.61 -9.98 15.76
N ALA A 52 -22.75 -9.01 14.85
CA ALA A 52 -22.81 -9.26 13.42
C ALA A 52 -21.50 -9.88 12.88
N HIS A 53 -20.36 -9.48 13.42
CA HIS A 53 -19.07 -10.08 13.06
C HIS A 53 -18.98 -11.55 13.50
N ARG A 54 -19.41 -11.84 14.72
CA ARG A 54 -19.33 -13.18 15.31
C ARG A 54 -20.31 -14.18 14.67
N ALA A 55 -21.50 -13.76 14.36
CA ALA A 55 -22.62 -14.65 13.97
C ALA A 55 -22.27 -15.67 12.85
N PRO A 56 -21.54 -15.31 11.77
CA PRO A 56 -21.21 -16.26 10.69
C PRO A 56 -20.11 -17.26 11.04
N PHE A 57 -19.34 -17.01 12.10
CA PHE A 57 -18.15 -17.83 12.44
C PHE A 57 -18.36 -18.76 13.63
N VAL A 58 -19.44 -18.60 14.39
CA VAL A 58 -19.72 -19.48 15.54
C VAL A 58 -19.98 -20.89 15.04
N ALA A 59 -19.07 -21.80 15.35
CA ALA A 59 -19.24 -23.23 15.10
C ALA A 59 -19.54 -23.96 16.41
N SER A 60 -20.44 -24.95 16.34
CA SER A 60 -20.74 -25.83 17.45
C SER A 60 -20.34 -27.25 17.11
N ALA A 61 -19.53 -27.87 17.97
CA ALA A 61 -19.19 -29.27 17.91
C ALA A 61 -19.10 -29.83 19.33
N SER A 62 -19.33 -31.12 19.50
CA SER A 62 -19.38 -31.77 20.82
C SER A 62 -18.06 -31.67 21.61
N TYR A 63 -16.93 -31.45 20.95
CA TYR A 63 -15.61 -31.29 21.56
C TYR A 63 -15.19 -29.82 21.74
N LEU A 64 -15.99 -28.85 21.22
CA LEU A 64 -15.72 -27.43 21.38
C LEU A 64 -16.41 -26.94 22.66
N VAL A 65 -15.61 -26.59 23.64
CA VAL A 65 -16.10 -25.91 24.85
C VAL A 65 -16.38 -24.47 24.48
N GLN A 66 -17.66 -24.12 24.43
CA GLN A 66 -18.03 -22.69 24.26
C GLN A 66 -17.82 -21.96 25.58
N THR A 67 -16.89 -21.03 25.61
CA THR A 67 -16.69 -20.15 26.78
C THR A 67 -17.87 -19.19 26.88
N ARG A 68 -18.75 -19.44 27.83
CA ARG A 68 -19.85 -18.51 28.18
C ARG A 68 -19.33 -17.49 29.19
N GLY A 69 -18.64 -16.46 28.74
CA GLY A 69 -18.07 -15.44 29.64
C GLY A 69 -17.73 -14.16 28.91
N ALA A 70 -17.09 -13.22 29.64
CA ALA A 70 -16.62 -11.95 29.09
C ALA A 70 -15.39 -12.11 28.16
N GLU A 71 -14.79 -13.30 28.12
CA GLU A 71 -13.61 -13.58 27.32
C GLU A 71 -13.97 -13.80 25.85
N ARG A 72 -13.21 -13.16 24.99
CA ARG A 72 -13.38 -13.27 23.54
C ARG A 72 -12.59 -14.47 23.02
N ASP A 73 -13.27 -15.44 22.43
CA ASP A 73 -12.61 -16.52 21.71
C ASP A 73 -12.26 -16.06 20.29
N PRO A 74 -10.97 -16.01 19.91
CA PRO A 74 -10.56 -15.55 18.57
C PRO A 74 -11.15 -16.36 17.42
N GLN A 75 -11.46 -17.64 17.59
CA GLN A 75 -12.05 -18.50 16.54
C GLN A 75 -13.44 -18.01 16.10
N ASP A 76 -14.19 -17.36 16.98
CA ASP A 76 -15.52 -16.84 16.70
C ASP A 76 -15.53 -15.60 15.76
N PHE A 77 -14.36 -15.12 15.34
CA PHE A 77 -14.22 -13.89 14.58
C PHE A 77 -13.43 -14.04 13.28
N VAL A 78 -13.12 -15.27 12.89
CA VAL A 78 -12.32 -15.59 11.69
C VAL A 78 -12.81 -16.89 11.06
N PRO A 79 -12.65 -17.06 9.73
CA PRO A 79 -13.15 -18.24 9.03
C PRO A 79 -12.35 -19.55 9.31
N GLU A 80 -11.20 -19.44 9.97
CA GLU A 80 -10.27 -20.55 10.18
C GLU A 80 -10.09 -20.84 11.68
N PHE A 81 -10.01 -22.12 12.07
CA PHE A 81 -9.75 -22.51 13.47
C PHE A 81 -8.26 -22.36 13.80
N SER A 82 -7.41 -23.19 13.20
CA SER A 82 -5.96 -23.17 13.44
C SER A 82 -5.27 -22.32 12.38
N ARG A 83 -4.50 -21.31 12.81
CA ARG A 83 -3.83 -20.37 11.93
C ARG A 83 -2.59 -19.76 12.58
N ARG A 84 -1.74 -19.15 11.76
CA ARG A 84 -0.59 -18.38 12.25
C ARG A 84 -1.05 -17.20 13.12
N ALA A 85 -0.35 -16.97 14.21
CA ALA A 85 -0.62 -15.85 15.13
C ALA A 85 -0.16 -14.51 14.53
N ARG A 86 -0.82 -14.04 13.46
CA ARG A 86 -0.49 -12.81 12.72
C ARG A 86 -0.49 -11.56 13.60
N GLY A 87 -1.38 -11.51 14.58
CA GLY A 87 -1.50 -10.40 15.52
C GLY A 87 -0.24 -10.15 16.37
N PHE A 88 0.59 -11.17 16.57
CA PHE A 88 1.83 -11.04 17.34
C PHE A 88 2.83 -10.08 16.67
N ALA A 89 3.06 -10.25 15.37
CA ALA A 89 3.94 -9.35 14.60
C ALA A 89 3.39 -7.91 14.55
N VAL A 90 2.08 -7.75 14.40
CA VAL A 90 1.40 -6.45 14.45
C VAL A 90 1.61 -5.78 15.80
N TYR A 91 1.36 -6.53 16.89
CA TYR A 91 1.57 -6.02 18.24
C TYR A 91 3.02 -5.57 18.47
N ALA A 92 3.99 -6.39 18.06
CA ALA A 92 5.41 -6.06 18.18
C ALA A 92 5.78 -4.79 17.41
N ALA A 93 5.32 -4.63 16.17
CA ALA A 93 5.54 -3.43 15.36
C ALA A 93 4.91 -2.18 16.00
N LEU A 94 3.65 -2.27 16.43
CA LEU A 94 2.96 -1.16 17.09
C LEU A 94 3.61 -0.76 18.40
N ARG A 95 4.09 -1.72 19.20
CA ARG A 95 4.79 -1.46 20.47
C ARG A 95 6.17 -0.86 20.25
N SER A 96 6.91 -1.32 19.24
CA SER A 96 8.24 -0.83 18.89
C SER A 96 8.20 0.61 18.37
N LEU A 97 7.29 0.90 17.45
CA LEU A 97 7.17 2.22 16.83
C LEU A 97 6.44 3.23 17.73
N GLY A 98 5.44 2.77 18.46
CA GLY A 98 4.53 3.63 19.17
C GLY A 98 3.72 4.56 18.25
N ARG A 99 2.85 5.37 18.82
CA ARG A 99 1.99 6.28 18.03
C ARG A 99 2.80 7.25 17.16
N ARG A 100 3.86 7.84 17.71
CA ARG A 100 4.71 8.80 17.00
C ARG A 100 5.46 8.12 15.84
N GLY A 101 6.11 6.99 16.11
CA GLY A 101 6.87 6.28 15.08
C GLY A 101 6.00 5.80 13.90
N ILE A 102 4.73 5.44 14.14
CA ILE A 102 3.79 5.10 13.06
C ILE A 102 3.41 6.35 12.26
N ALA A 103 3.11 7.47 12.92
CA ALA A 103 2.81 8.73 12.25
C ALA A 103 3.99 9.19 11.37
N ASP A 104 5.21 9.14 11.91
CA ASP A 104 6.44 9.47 11.19
C ASP A 104 6.68 8.54 10.01
N LEU A 105 6.44 7.23 10.17
CA LEU A 105 6.55 6.25 9.07
C LEU A 105 5.60 6.60 7.93
N VAL A 106 4.32 6.83 8.24
CA VAL A 106 3.31 7.17 7.24
C VAL A 106 3.67 8.47 6.52
N LEU A 107 3.98 9.54 7.27
CA LEU A 107 4.35 10.83 6.67
C LEU A 107 5.58 10.71 5.77
N ARG A 108 6.63 10.05 6.26
CA ARG A 108 7.88 9.88 5.56
C ARG A 108 7.72 9.15 4.22
N LEU A 109 6.91 8.09 4.18
CA LEU A 109 6.65 7.36 2.94
C LEU A 109 5.79 8.18 1.96
N CYS A 110 4.85 8.99 2.46
CA CYS A 110 4.11 9.94 1.63
C CYS A 110 5.03 10.99 0.99
N LEU A 111 5.93 11.60 1.77
CA LEU A 111 6.87 12.60 1.27
C LEU A 111 7.84 12.02 0.24
N ARG A 112 8.29 10.78 0.43
CA ARG A 112 9.13 10.07 -0.54
C ARG A 112 8.40 9.76 -1.84
N ALA A 113 7.11 9.42 -1.79
CA ALA A 113 6.30 9.26 -3.00
C ALA A 113 6.14 10.60 -3.74
N GLN A 114 5.91 11.70 -3.03
CA GLN A 114 5.87 13.04 -3.62
C GLN A 114 7.22 13.41 -4.28
N ARG A 115 8.35 13.15 -3.61
CA ARG A 115 9.69 13.33 -4.18
C ARG A 115 9.89 12.55 -5.48
N MET A 116 9.46 11.29 -5.52
CA MET A 116 9.48 10.47 -6.74
C MET A 116 8.68 11.13 -7.87
N ALA A 117 7.45 11.55 -7.58
CA ALA A 117 6.59 12.21 -8.56
C ALA A 117 7.19 13.53 -9.08
N GLU A 118 7.75 14.35 -8.20
CA GLU A 118 8.41 15.61 -8.56
C GLU A 118 9.61 15.37 -9.48
N ARG A 119 10.45 14.39 -9.15
CA ARG A 119 11.63 14.07 -9.97
C ARG A 119 11.25 13.57 -11.36
N LEU A 120 10.31 12.62 -11.43
CA LEU A 120 9.86 12.03 -12.69
C LEU A 120 9.09 13.06 -13.54
N GLY A 121 8.23 13.86 -12.91
CA GLY A 121 7.40 14.85 -13.61
C GLY A 121 8.16 16.02 -14.24
N ARG A 122 9.44 16.21 -13.92
CA ARG A 122 10.31 17.21 -14.57
C ARG A 122 10.81 16.76 -15.95
N GLU A 123 10.77 15.47 -16.24
CA GLU A 123 11.24 14.95 -17.52
C GLU A 123 10.17 15.17 -18.62
N PRO A 124 10.49 15.79 -19.75
CA PRO A 124 9.54 15.94 -20.85
C PRO A 124 8.94 14.60 -21.30
N GLY A 125 7.62 14.57 -21.51
CA GLY A 125 6.91 13.36 -21.89
C GLY A 125 6.69 12.36 -20.75
N VAL A 126 6.92 12.75 -19.50
CA VAL A 126 6.53 12.00 -18.32
C VAL A 126 5.34 12.68 -17.65
N ARG A 127 4.24 11.94 -17.46
CA ARG A 127 3.03 12.41 -16.81
C ARG A 127 2.78 11.68 -15.50
N ILE A 128 2.54 12.43 -14.44
CA ILE A 128 1.99 11.89 -13.18
C ILE A 128 0.47 11.92 -13.29
N LEU A 129 -0.18 10.77 -13.16
CA LEU A 129 -1.60 10.60 -13.45
C LEU A 129 -2.51 10.81 -12.24
N ASN A 130 -1.95 10.82 -11.02
CA ASN A 130 -2.74 10.96 -9.79
C ASN A 130 -2.22 12.08 -8.90
N ASP A 131 -3.10 12.59 -8.05
CA ASP A 131 -2.69 13.37 -6.89
C ASP A 131 -1.97 12.48 -5.89
N VAL A 132 -0.70 12.76 -5.61
CA VAL A 132 0.12 11.91 -4.73
C VAL A 132 -0.15 12.31 -3.27
N VAL A 133 -1.32 11.91 -2.78
CA VAL A 133 -1.77 12.21 -1.41
C VAL A 133 -1.23 11.22 -0.37
N LEU A 134 -0.92 9.99 -0.79
CA LEU A 134 -0.32 8.94 0.02
C LEU A 134 1.00 8.46 -0.61
N ASN A 135 1.27 7.16 -0.56
CA ASN A 135 2.55 6.56 -0.92
C ASN A 135 2.60 5.91 -2.31
N GLN A 136 1.65 6.21 -3.18
CA GLN A 136 1.58 5.66 -4.53
C GLN A 136 1.65 6.73 -5.60
N VAL A 137 2.42 6.45 -6.66
CA VAL A 137 2.56 7.31 -7.84
C VAL A 137 2.19 6.50 -9.08
N LEU A 138 1.31 7.06 -9.90
CA LEU A 138 1.01 6.54 -11.23
C LEU A 138 1.74 7.40 -12.26
N VAL A 139 2.54 6.76 -13.10
CA VAL A 139 3.39 7.42 -14.08
C VAL A 139 3.08 6.89 -15.47
N ARG A 140 2.92 7.78 -16.43
CA ARG A 140 2.78 7.45 -17.83
C ARG A 140 3.88 8.14 -18.65
N PHE A 141 4.37 7.45 -19.66
CA PHE A 141 5.42 7.96 -20.54
C PHE A 141 4.84 8.21 -21.92
N GLU A 142 4.88 9.47 -22.37
CA GLU A 142 4.30 9.95 -23.63
C GLU A 142 5.36 10.77 -24.40
N PRO A 143 6.41 10.11 -24.94
CA PRO A 143 7.46 10.84 -25.65
C PRO A 143 6.94 11.43 -26.96
N ALA A 144 7.39 12.64 -27.28
CA ALA A 144 7.02 13.30 -28.53
C ALA A 144 7.38 12.42 -29.74
N GLY A 145 6.47 12.38 -30.72
CA GLY A 145 6.67 11.63 -31.97
C GLY A 145 6.34 10.13 -31.91
N ARG A 146 5.93 9.59 -30.76
CA ARG A 146 5.46 8.19 -30.65
C ARG A 146 3.94 8.13 -30.47
N ALA A 147 3.27 7.38 -31.35
CA ALA A 147 1.81 7.24 -31.32
C ALA A 147 1.33 6.28 -30.23
N ASP A 148 2.11 5.25 -29.88
CA ASP A 148 1.74 4.21 -28.91
C ASP A 148 2.44 4.44 -27.57
N ALA A 149 1.83 5.27 -26.73
CA ALA A 149 2.32 5.54 -25.37
C ALA A 149 2.09 4.34 -24.42
N ASP A 150 1.15 3.45 -24.71
CA ASP A 150 0.91 2.24 -23.91
C ASP A 150 2.07 1.26 -24.07
N ALA A 151 2.46 0.95 -25.32
CA ALA A 151 3.60 0.08 -25.60
C ALA A 151 4.91 0.70 -25.07
N PHE A 152 5.10 2.01 -25.22
CA PHE A 152 6.28 2.69 -24.69
C PHE A 152 6.34 2.60 -23.16
N THR A 153 5.22 2.82 -22.46
CA THR A 153 5.17 2.68 -21.00
C THR A 153 5.51 1.26 -20.55
N GLN A 154 5.01 0.23 -21.25
CA GLN A 154 5.33 -1.17 -20.98
C GLN A 154 6.81 -1.47 -21.21
N ALA A 155 7.41 -0.97 -22.28
CA ALA A 155 8.83 -1.14 -22.57
C ALA A 155 9.72 -0.53 -21.48
N VAL A 156 9.41 0.70 -21.01
CA VAL A 156 10.10 1.34 -19.89
C VAL A 156 10.01 0.49 -18.62
N ILE A 157 8.81 0.00 -18.27
CA ILE A 157 8.62 -0.87 -17.09
C ILE A 157 9.49 -2.12 -17.20
N ALA A 158 9.46 -2.80 -18.34
CA ALA A 158 10.24 -4.02 -18.55
C ALA A 158 11.75 -3.74 -18.47
N ARG A 159 12.22 -2.60 -18.97
CA ARG A 159 13.62 -2.18 -18.88
C ARG A 159 14.06 -1.93 -17.42
N VAL A 160 13.27 -1.19 -16.64
CA VAL A 160 13.55 -0.96 -15.22
C VAL A 160 13.60 -2.27 -14.44
N GLN A 161 12.69 -3.21 -14.71
CA GLN A 161 12.70 -4.54 -14.09
C GLN A 161 13.95 -5.35 -14.44
N ARG A 162 14.44 -5.25 -15.69
CA ARG A 162 15.69 -5.90 -16.11
C ARG A 162 16.93 -5.25 -15.51
N ASP A 163 16.94 -3.93 -15.34
CA ASP A 163 18.03 -3.19 -14.69
C ASP A 163 18.21 -3.61 -13.23
N GLY A 164 17.12 -3.84 -12.51
CA GLY A 164 17.14 -4.38 -11.15
C GLY A 164 17.47 -3.37 -10.04
N THR A 165 17.69 -2.09 -10.35
CA THR A 165 17.95 -1.03 -9.36
C THR A 165 16.74 -0.84 -8.45
N CYS A 166 15.52 -0.93 -9.00
CA CYS A 166 14.27 -0.91 -8.26
C CYS A 166 13.24 -1.84 -8.91
N TRP A 167 12.22 -2.23 -8.15
CA TRP A 167 11.12 -3.03 -8.64
C TRP A 167 9.81 -2.24 -8.58
N LEU A 168 9.07 -2.26 -9.69
CA LEU A 168 7.78 -1.63 -9.85
C LEU A 168 6.95 -2.40 -10.88
N GLY A 169 5.64 -2.17 -10.93
CA GLY A 169 4.72 -2.89 -11.81
C GLY A 169 3.92 -1.98 -12.74
N GLY A 170 3.32 -2.59 -13.75
CA GLY A 170 2.33 -1.96 -14.61
C GLY A 170 0.93 -2.02 -14.01
N THR A 171 0.07 -1.10 -14.44
CA THR A 171 -1.36 -1.09 -14.17
C THR A 171 -2.11 -0.38 -15.32
N ARG A 172 -3.43 -0.57 -15.39
CA ARG A 172 -4.28 0.26 -16.24
C ARG A 172 -5.05 1.25 -15.39
N TRP A 173 -5.08 2.50 -15.85
CA TRP A 173 -5.80 3.60 -15.20
C TRP A 173 -6.54 4.42 -16.26
N HIS A 174 -7.87 4.50 -16.15
CA HIS A 174 -8.72 5.13 -17.18
C HIS A 174 -8.35 4.68 -18.61
N ASP A 175 -8.29 3.34 -18.78
CA ASP A 175 -7.95 2.66 -20.03
C ASP A 175 -6.54 2.95 -20.59
N GLN A 176 -5.69 3.61 -19.84
CA GLN A 176 -4.30 3.89 -20.19
C GLN A 176 -3.34 3.00 -19.40
N GLN A 177 -2.29 2.53 -20.06
CA GLN A 177 -1.19 1.84 -19.38
C GLN A 177 -0.38 2.83 -18.55
N ALA A 178 -0.11 2.47 -17.32
CA ALA A 178 0.69 3.28 -16.39
C ALA A 178 1.68 2.40 -15.60
N MET A 179 2.77 2.99 -15.20
CA MET A 179 3.69 2.45 -14.20
C MET A 179 3.18 2.82 -12.81
N ARG A 180 3.08 1.86 -11.90
CA ARG A 180 2.72 2.09 -10.50
C ARG A 180 3.93 1.95 -9.62
N VAL A 181 4.30 3.03 -8.96
CA VAL A 181 5.34 3.07 -7.92
C VAL A 181 4.68 3.10 -6.56
N SER A 182 5.02 2.15 -5.68
CA SER A 182 4.54 2.07 -4.30
C SER A 182 5.72 2.20 -3.35
N VAL A 183 5.76 3.30 -2.59
CA VAL A 183 6.81 3.55 -1.59
C VAL A 183 6.33 3.05 -0.24
N SER A 184 6.62 1.79 0.10
CA SER A 184 6.06 1.15 1.30
C SER A 184 7.10 0.49 2.21
N ASN A 185 8.37 0.43 1.84
CA ASN A 185 9.40 -0.14 2.70
C ASN A 185 9.86 0.89 3.76
N TRP A 186 9.84 0.48 5.03
CA TRP A 186 10.20 1.31 6.18
C TRP A 186 11.63 1.88 6.11
N SER A 187 12.56 1.15 5.47
CA SER A 187 13.97 1.55 5.38
C SER A 187 14.28 2.42 4.15
N THR A 188 13.33 2.60 3.22
CA THR A 188 13.55 3.44 2.03
C THR A 188 13.98 4.84 2.43
N THR A 189 15.11 5.31 1.91
CA THR A 189 15.66 6.65 2.13
C THR A 189 15.32 7.60 0.98
N GLU A 190 15.65 8.88 1.10
CA GLU A 190 15.53 9.83 -0.02
C GLU A 190 16.51 9.50 -1.14
N GLU A 191 17.72 9.03 -0.79
CA GLU A 191 18.72 8.58 -1.75
C GLU A 191 18.25 7.37 -2.56
N ASP A 192 17.52 6.42 -1.92
CA ASP A 192 16.91 5.29 -2.63
C ASP A 192 15.85 5.76 -3.64
N ILE A 193 15.07 6.77 -3.29
CA ILE A 193 14.11 7.39 -4.20
C ILE A 193 14.81 8.05 -5.37
N ASP A 194 15.87 8.80 -5.12
CA ASP A 194 16.64 9.49 -6.14
C ASP A 194 17.29 8.49 -7.11
N ARG A 195 17.95 7.47 -6.58
CA ARG A 195 18.54 6.40 -7.36
C ARG A 195 17.51 5.65 -8.22
N SER A 196 16.34 5.37 -7.64
CA SER A 196 15.25 4.71 -8.37
C SER A 196 14.68 5.60 -9.48
N ALA A 197 14.51 6.90 -9.22
CA ALA A 197 14.06 7.85 -10.22
C ALA A 197 15.07 7.97 -11.37
N ASP A 198 16.37 8.02 -11.06
CA ASP A 198 17.44 8.08 -12.06
C ASP A 198 17.47 6.83 -12.96
N ALA A 199 17.27 5.63 -12.39
CA ALA A 199 17.15 4.39 -13.14
C ALA A 199 15.92 4.39 -14.08
N ILE A 200 14.76 4.87 -13.60
CA ILE A 200 13.56 5.03 -14.43
C ILE A 200 13.81 5.99 -15.58
N LEU A 201 14.40 7.17 -15.31
CA LEU A 201 14.70 8.17 -16.32
C LEU A 201 15.75 7.70 -17.33
N ALA A 202 16.74 6.90 -16.89
CA ALA A 202 17.68 6.26 -17.79
C ALA A 202 16.97 5.27 -18.74
N ALA A 203 16.05 4.45 -18.22
CA ALA A 203 15.23 3.55 -19.03
C ALA A 203 14.41 4.32 -20.08
N VAL A 204 13.77 5.43 -19.69
CA VAL A 204 13.00 6.31 -20.61
C VAL A 204 13.91 6.82 -21.73
N ARG A 205 15.11 7.31 -21.42
CA ARG A 205 16.05 7.83 -22.42
C ARG A 205 16.50 6.77 -23.40
N THR A 206 16.79 5.56 -22.93
CA THR A 206 17.19 4.45 -23.78
C THR A 206 16.06 4.02 -24.72
N GLU A 207 14.83 3.87 -24.20
CA GLU A 207 13.66 3.51 -25.02
C GLU A 207 13.30 4.58 -26.08
N ARG A 208 13.67 5.85 -25.86
CA ARG A 208 13.49 6.92 -26.88
C ARG A 208 14.43 6.78 -28.07
N GLN A 209 15.56 6.14 -27.89
CA GLN A 209 16.59 5.99 -28.93
C GLN A 209 16.37 4.74 -29.80
N GLU A 210 15.61 3.77 -29.32
CA GLU A 210 15.19 2.57 -30.03
C GLU A 210 13.89 2.80 -30.82
#